data_03f51821e099bf0f314363b1dbb87f18
#
_entry.id   03f51821e099bf0f314363b1dbb87f18
#
_cell.length_a   1.000
_cell.length_b   1.000
_cell.length_c   1.000
_cell.angle_alpha   90.00
_cell.angle_beta   90.00
_cell.angle_gamma   90.00
#
_symmetry.space_group_name_H-M   'P 1'
#
loop_
_entity.id
_entity.type
_entity.pdbx_description
1 polymer ?
#
loop_
_entity_poly.entity_id
_entity_poly.type
_entity_poly.pdbx_seq_one_letter_code
_entity_poly.pdbx_strand_id
1 'polypeptide(L)'
;MKVGVPSHGDFIAGLSVAGLLLPEAVAYAGIAGLSPARAIFAAIMGCLAYVLIGRSRFAVVSPTSSSAAILAAALAALHGSANDPGQIATLVVLISGICFVAASTLRLGALTGFISRPVLRGFAFGLAITIVVKQLPTIVGVPVPTGNLFDLLIGLGIAFPRWSMPSIALGSAALALLLALRRIPKLPGALVVLALGVGVSAAVRLPGVTLVGPINMTLTQPALPPYSWELYSRVVQFTLPLVLILFAESWGTMRALALRHGDSLVAGRELGALGLANLASAAVSGMPVGAGFSVGNASEGAGAASRATAVAAALGLVLLIAATGPLVARLPAPVLAAVVVAALIHALDPAPIVELWRLRRDVVVALSAAIAVLAFGVLNGMLIAIVLSLAALLRRFATPHVARLGRLGTSHDYVDIQRHPEAVAPSDVVIWRAAEPLFFANAERVLTAITTGSGDCRLVIVSLEESADLDSTALEALIEFDASAAKRGVRVQLARAHDRVRDLLTRAGADELAARTSFSVDDAVDAVRGAATP
;
A
#
# COMPACT_ATOMS: atom_id res chain seq x y z
N MET A 1 11.99 5.51 25.72
CA MET A 1 10.92 4.50 25.88
C MET A 1 11.56 3.22 26.42
N LYS A 2 11.20 2.81 27.64
CA LYS A 2 11.69 1.56 28.22
C LYS A 2 11.20 0.41 27.34
N VAL A 3 12.09 -0.50 26.96
CA VAL A 3 11.68 -1.81 26.42
C VAL A 3 10.79 -2.41 27.49
N GLY A 4 9.48 -2.54 27.22
CA GLY A 4 8.56 -3.10 28.19
C GLY A 4 9.10 -4.47 28.63
N VAL A 5 9.14 -4.68 29.93
CA VAL A 5 9.48 -6.00 30.49
C VAL A 5 8.46 -6.98 29.88
N PRO A 6 8.90 -8.15 29.35
CA PRO A 6 7.99 -9.16 28.80
C PRO A 6 6.90 -9.45 29.83
N SER A 7 5.65 -9.28 29.45
CA SER A 7 4.50 -9.57 30.31
C SER A 7 3.98 -10.98 30.06
N HIS A 8 3.28 -11.53 31.03
CA HIS A 8 2.58 -12.80 30.83
C HIS A 8 1.59 -12.72 29.66
N GLY A 9 1.00 -11.52 29.43
CA GLY A 9 0.16 -11.23 28.26
C GLY A 9 0.89 -11.38 26.93
N ASP A 10 2.16 -10.95 26.84
CA ASP A 10 2.96 -11.10 25.61
C ASP A 10 3.19 -12.57 25.24
N PHE A 11 3.38 -13.43 26.24
CA PHE A 11 3.57 -14.87 26.00
C PHE A 11 2.28 -15.52 25.49
N ILE A 12 1.13 -15.21 26.11
CA ILE A 12 -0.19 -15.72 25.68
C ILE A 12 -0.52 -15.21 24.29
N ALA A 13 -0.30 -13.92 24.04
CA ALA A 13 -0.51 -13.30 22.74
C ALA A 13 0.39 -13.94 21.66
N GLY A 14 1.68 -14.16 21.96
CA GLY A 14 2.61 -14.82 21.07
C GLY A 14 2.21 -16.24 20.72
N LEU A 15 1.77 -17.03 21.70
CA LEU A 15 1.30 -18.40 21.45
C LEU A 15 0.01 -18.42 20.60
N SER A 16 -0.91 -17.50 20.85
CA SER A 16 -2.12 -17.33 20.04
C SER A 16 -1.79 -16.96 18.60
N VAL A 17 -0.82 -16.05 18.41
CA VAL A 17 -0.32 -15.66 17.09
C VAL A 17 0.41 -16.80 16.39
N ALA A 18 1.21 -17.61 17.11
CA ALA A 18 1.87 -18.79 16.53
C ALA A 18 0.87 -19.77 15.92
N GLY A 19 -0.29 -19.91 16.56
CA GLY A 19 -1.38 -20.72 16.04
C GLY A 19 -2.00 -20.21 14.74
N LEU A 20 -1.93 -18.90 14.47
CA LEU A 20 -2.35 -18.31 13.21
C LEU A 20 -1.23 -18.38 12.17
N LEU A 21 0.03 -18.20 12.59
CA LEU A 21 1.19 -18.21 11.69
C LEU A 21 1.41 -19.53 10.98
N LEU A 22 1.19 -20.66 11.65
CA LEU A 22 1.44 -21.99 11.04
C LEU A 22 0.58 -22.24 9.81
N PRO A 23 -0.78 -22.13 9.88
CA PRO A 23 -1.61 -22.33 8.70
C PRO A 23 -1.37 -21.27 7.62
N GLU A 24 -1.13 -20.00 8.00
CA GLU A 24 -0.81 -18.94 7.05
C GLU A 24 0.52 -19.23 6.32
N ALA A 25 1.58 -19.66 7.03
CA ALA A 25 2.85 -20.00 6.42
C ALA A 25 2.72 -21.14 5.41
N VAL A 26 2.01 -22.22 5.77
CA VAL A 26 1.77 -23.36 4.87
C VAL A 26 0.98 -22.91 3.63
N ALA A 27 -0.05 -22.10 3.82
CA ALA A 27 -0.89 -21.58 2.76
C ALA A 27 -0.12 -20.66 1.81
N TYR A 28 0.67 -19.73 2.35
CA TYR A 28 1.44 -18.77 1.55
C TYR A 28 2.59 -19.44 0.79
N ALA A 29 3.20 -20.48 1.37
CA ALA A 29 4.13 -21.32 0.64
C ALA A 29 3.46 -22.00 -0.55
N GLY A 30 2.25 -22.54 -0.36
CA GLY A 30 1.46 -23.14 -1.44
C GLY A 30 1.10 -22.14 -2.55
N ILE A 31 0.73 -20.89 -2.22
CA ILE A 31 0.50 -19.82 -3.20
C ILE A 31 1.75 -19.54 -4.03
N ALA A 32 2.92 -19.53 -3.38
CA ALA A 32 4.21 -19.28 -4.04
C ALA A 32 4.76 -20.53 -4.78
N GLY A 33 4.13 -21.69 -4.66
CA GLY A 33 4.63 -22.95 -5.22
C GLY A 33 5.92 -23.43 -4.55
N LEU A 34 6.13 -23.09 -3.28
CA LEU A 34 7.33 -23.40 -2.50
C LEU A 34 7.00 -24.35 -1.35
N SER A 35 8.04 -24.99 -0.78
CA SER A 35 7.86 -25.86 0.38
C SER A 35 7.39 -25.08 1.62
N PRO A 36 6.47 -25.60 2.44
CA PRO A 36 6.02 -24.96 3.67
C PRO A 36 7.15 -24.59 4.63
N ALA A 37 8.23 -25.37 4.67
CA ALA A 37 9.39 -25.11 5.51
C ALA A 37 9.99 -23.72 5.27
N ARG A 38 10.04 -23.26 4.01
CA ARG A 38 10.57 -21.93 3.65
C ARG A 38 9.77 -20.80 4.29
N ALA A 39 8.45 -20.88 4.28
CA ALA A 39 7.58 -19.90 4.89
C ALA A 39 7.65 -19.92 6.43
N ILE A 40 7.77 -21.11 7.00
CA ILE A 40 7.88 -21.31 8.44
C ILE A 40 9.20 -20.73 8.97
N PHE A 41 10.34 -21.08 8.34
CA PHE A 41 11.64 -20.50 8.71
C PHE A 41 11.66 -18.98 8.48
N ALA A 42 11.04 -18.49 7.41
CA ALA A 42 10.89 -17.07 7.16
C ALA A 42 10.12 -16.35 8.28
N ALA A 43 9.01 -16.94 8.77
CA ALA A 43 8.24 -16.40 9.88
C ALA A 43 9.05 -16.36 11.18
N ILE A 44 9.76 -17.42 11.50
CA ILE A 44 10.62 -17.49 12.69
C ILE A 44 11.70 -16.42 12.62
N MET A 45 12.49 -16.41 11.53
CA MET A 45 13.61 -15.47 11.38
C MET A 45 13.15 -14.03 11.22
N GLY A 46 12.02 -13.81 10.51
CA GLY A 46 11.40 -12.49 10.37
C GLY A 46 11.02 -11.89 11.72
N CYS A 47 10.33 -12.64 12.56
CA CYS A 47 9.96 -12.23 13.92
C CYS A 47 11.19 -11.91 14.77
N LEU A 48 12.18 -12.80 14.81
CA LEU A 48 13.38 -12.64 15.64
C LEU A 48 14.24 -11.47 15.17
N ALA A 49 14.48 -11.34 13.88
CA ALA A 49 15.31 -10.27 13.33
C ALA A 49 14.63 -8.89 13.47
N TYR A 50 13.32 -8.80 13.25
CA TYR A 50 12.58 -7.55 13.41
C TYR A 50 12.70 -6.96 14.82
N VAL A 51 12.62 -7.79 15.86
CA VAL A 51 12.66 -7.35 17.27
C VAL A 51 13.98 -6.64 17.61
N LEU A 52 15.07 -6.90 16.90
CA LEU A 52 16.37 -6.27 17.15
C LEU A 52 16.36 -4.76 16.87
N ILE A 53 15.67 -4.35 15.80
CA ILE A 53 15.68 -2.94 15.32
C ILE A 53 14.29 -2.30 15.42
N GLY A 54 13.22 -3.02 15.06
CA GLY A 54 11.84 -2.52 15.00
C GLY A 54 11.33 -1.98 16.32
N ARG A 55 10.31 -1.13 16.28
CA ARG A 55 9.72 -0.47 17.45
C ARG A 55 8.24 -0.77 17.65
N SER A 56 7.54 -1.25 16.65
CA SER A 56 6.13 -1.61 16.81
C SER A 56 5.99 -2.80 17.75
N ARG A 57 5.14 -2.66 18.78
CA ARG A 57 4.87 -3.73 19.74
C ARG A 57 3.89 -4.77 19.23
N PHE A 58 3.14 -4.44 18.16
CA PHE A 58 2.14 -5.33 17.57
C PHE A 58 2.63 -6.01 16.29
N ALA A 59 3.78 -5.56 15.74
CA ALA A 59 4.29 -6.12 14.51
C ALA A 59 4.84 -7.53 14.72
N VAL A 60 4.29 -8.46 13.99
CA VAL A 60 4.79 -9.83 13.83
C VAL A 60 5.15 -9.98 12.36
N VAL A 61 6.46 -10.04 12.10
CA VAL A 61 7.00 -10.04 10.74
C VAL A 61 7.12 -11.45 10.21
N SER A 62 6.28 -11.79 9.24
CA SER A 62 6.14 -13.13 8.67
C SER A 62 5.79 -13.03 7.18
N PRO A 63 5.78 -14.12 6.40
CA PRO A 63 5.22 -14.09 5.06
C PRO A 63 3.79 -13.57 5.07
N THR A 64 3.44 -12.76 4.06
CA THR A 64 2.09 -12.22 3.89
C THR A 64 1.46 -12.75 2.61
N SER A 65 0.13 -12.63 2.48
CA SER A 65 -0.57 -13.06 1.27
C SER A 65 -0.10 -12.29 0.04
N SER A 66 0.18 -11.00 0.19
CA SER A 66 0.69 -10.14 -0.89
C SER A 66 2.12 -10.54 -1.28
N SER A 67 3.01 -10.77 -0.31
CA SER A 67 4.38 -11.20 -0.60
C SER A 67 4.43 -12.57 -1.30
N ALA A 68 3.57 -13.50 -0.88
CA ALA A 68 3.45 -14.81 -1.50
C ALA A 68 2.94 -14.73 -2.95
N ALA A 69 1.91 -13.93 -3.19
CA ALA A 69 1.32 -13.78 -4.52
C ALA A 69 2.26 -13.08 -5.51
N ILE A 70 3.00 -12.06 -5.05
CA ILE A 70 3.99 -11.37 -5.90
C ILE A 70 5.19 -12.26 -6.17
N LEU A 71 5.67 -12.99 -5.16
CA LEU A 71 6.73 -13.98 -5.34
C LEU A 71 6.29 -15.06 -6.34
N ALA A 72 5.07 -15.58 -6.23
CA ALA A 72 4.51 -16.53 -7.21
C ALA A 72 4.51 -15.97 -8.63
N ALA A 73 4.11 -14.71 -8.80
CA ALA A 73 4.12 -14.04 -10.10
C ALA A 73 5.55 -13.84 -10.65
N ALA A 74 6.50 -13.49 -9.80
CA ALA A 74 7.91 -13.37 -10.16
C ALA A 74 8.49 -14.72 -10.58
N LEU A 75 8.24 -15.78 -9.82
CA LEU A 75 8.69 -17.13 -10.17
C LEU A 75 8.08 -17.63 -11.48
N ALA A 76 6.79 -17.37 -11.72
CA ALA A 76 6.11 -17.74 -12.96
C ALA A 76 6.69 -16.98 -14.16
N ALA A 77 6.99 -15.69 -14.03
CA ALA A 77 7.57 -14.87 -15.10
C ALA A 77 9.04 -15.24 -15.42
N LEU A 78 9.74 -15.81 -14.45
CA LEU A 78 11.12 -16.28 -14.59
C LEU A 78 11.21 -17.78 -14.90
N HIS A 79 10.07 -18.47 -15.06
CA HIS A 79 9.98 -19.86 -15.52
C HIS A 79 10.58 -19.96 -16.93
N GLY A 80 11.46 -20.91 -17.15
CA GLY A 80 12.19 -21.06 -18.43
C GLY A 80 13.69 -20.75 -18.33
N SER A 81 14.15 -20.10 -17.26
CA SER A 81 15.55 -20.18 -16.86
C SER A 81 15.83 -21.60 -16.31
N ALA A 82 16.96 -22.19 -16.65
CA ALA A 82 17.37 -23.50 -16.14
C ALA A 82 17.64 -23.54 -14.62
N ASN A 83 17.19 -22.49 -13.90
CA ASN A 83 17.46 -22.30 -12.47
C ASN A 83 16.31 -22.82 -11.60
N ASP A 84 16.68 -23.39 -10.45
CA ASP A 84 15.73 -23.85 -9.44
C ASP A 84 14.87 -22.69 -8.91
N PRO A 85 13.52 -22.82 -8.90
CA PRO A 85 12.62 -21.78 -8.36
C PRO A 85 12.95 -21.37 -6.92
N GLY A 86 13.49 -22.31 -6.13
CA GLY A 86 13.93 -22.04 -4.78
C GLY A 86 15.12 -21.08 -4.69
N GLN A 87 16.07 -21.17 -5.63
CA GLN A 87 17.21 -20.25 -5.72
C GLN A 87 16.77 -18.85 -6.15
N ILE A 88 15.85 -18.78 -7.13
CA ILE A 88 15.27 -17.51 -7.57
C ILE A 88 14.52 -16.84 -6.41
N ALA A 89 13.72 -17.60 -5.65
CA ALA A 89 13.03 -17.09 -4.47
C ALA A 89 14.01 -16.53 -3.44
N THR A 90 15.10 -17.25 -3.15
CA THR A 90 16.15 -16.78 -2.22
C THR A 90 16.79 -15.47 -2.71
N LEU A 91 17.04 -15.34 -4.01
CA LEU A 91 17.59 -14.12 -4.61
C LEU A 91 16.59 -12.95 -4.49
N VAL A 92 15.30 -13.17 -4.75
CA VAL A 92 14.23 -12.14 -4.57
C VAL A 92 14.20 -11.65 -3.13
N VAL A 93 14.26 -12.55 -2.15
CA VAL A 93 14.23 -12.20 -0.71
C VAL A 93 15.48 -11.42 -0.31
N LEU A 94 16.65 -11.86 -0.78
CA LEU A 94 17.93 -11.17 -0.53
C LEU A 94 17.92 -9.74 -1.09
N ILE A 95 17.52 -9.57 -2.35
CA ILE A 95 17.44 -8.25 -2.98
C ILE A 95 16.38 -7.38 -2.27
N SER A 96 15.24 -7.95 -1.85
CA SER A 96 14.25 -7.25 -1.05
C SER A 96 14.85 -6.69 0.25
N GLY A 97 15.60 -7.52 0.97
CA GLY A 97 16.29 -7.11 2.19
C GLY A 97 17.29 -5.97 1.94
N ILE A 98 18.10 -6.08 0.88
CA ILE A 98 19.07 -5.04 0.49
C ILE A 98 18.33 -3.74 0.12
N CYS A 99 17.26 -3.81 -0.66
CA CYS A 99 16.45 -2.64 -1.03
C CYS A 99 15.86 -1.94 0.20
N PHE A 100 15.34 -2.67 1.16
CA PHE A 100 14.82 -2.11 2.41
C PHE A 100 15.91 -1.42 3.24
N VAL A 101 17.08 -2.04 3.37
CA VAL A 101 18.22 -1.45 4.08
C VAL A 101 18.69 -0.19 3.35
N ALA A 102 18.83 -0.24 2.03
CA ALA A 102 19.19 0.92 1.22
C ALA A 102 18.17 2.05 1.36
N ALA A 103 16.87 1.74 1.29
CA ALA A 103 15.80 2.73 1.49
C ALA A 103 15.83 3.35 2.90
N SER A 104 16.17 2.56 3.93
CA SER A 104 16.35 3.05 5.30
C SER A 104 17.54 4.03 5.42
N THR A 105 18.69 3.67 4.86
CA THR A 105 19.92 4.49 4.91
C THR A 105 19.79 5.77 4.10
N LEU A 106 19.13 5.72 2.95
CA LEU A 106 18.81 6.86 2.11
C LEU A 106 17.63 7.70 2.63
N ARG A 107 17.07 7.36 3.81
CA ARG A 107 15.94 8.05 4.46
C ARG A 107 14.70 8.14 3.58
N LEU A 108 14.49 7.17 2.71
CA LEU A 108 13.33 7.12 1.80
C LEU A 108 12.00 6.81 2.50
N GLY A 109 11.97 6.72 3.82
CA GLY A 109 10.75 6.56 4.61
C GLY A 109 9.69 7.65 4.36
N ALA A 110 10.10 8.84 3.93
CA ALA A 110 9.17 9.91 3.53
C ALA A 110 8.40 9.58 2.23
N LEU A 111 8.97 8.74 1.36
CA LEU A 111 8.36 8.36 0.08
C LEU A 111 7.15 7.42 0.24
N THR A 112 6.86 6.94 1.45
CA THR A 112 5.68 6.12 1.74
C THR A 112 4.35 6.79 1.44
N GLY A 113 4.35 8.13 1.36
CA GLY A 113 3.18 8.92 0.98
C GLY A 113 2.81 8.85 -0.51
N PHE A 114 3.68 8.32 -1.38
CA PHE A 114 3.43 8.26 -2.83
C PHE A 114 2.42 7.19 -3.23
N ILE A 115 2.26 6.14 -2.43
CA ILE A 115 1.21 5.15 -2.67
C ILE A 115 -0.03 5.59 -1.89
N SER A 116 -1.05 6.04 -2.60
CA SER A 116 -2.28 6.52 -1.98
C SER A 116 -3.04 5.37 -1.31
N ARG A 117 -3.71 5.66 -0.18
CA ARG A 117 -4.56 4.66 0.51
C ARG A 117 -5.65 4.05 -0.38
N PRO A 118 -6.32 4.80 -1.28
CA PRO A 118 -7.27 4.24 -2.23
C PRO A 118 -6.66 3.15 -3.12
N VAL A 119 -5.44 3.35 -3.63
CA VAL A 119 -4.72 2.32 -4.42
C VAL A 119 -4.51 1.05 -3.61
N LEU A 120 -4.02 1.19 -2.36
CA LEU A 120 -3.79 0.03 -1.50
C LEU A 120 -5.07 -0.72 -1.16
N ARG A 121 -6.19 -0.01 -0.95
CA ARG A 121 -7.52 -0.62 -0.72
C ARG A 121 -7.99 -1.40 -1.94
N GLY A 122 -7.91 -0.79 -3.14
CA GLY A 122 -8.29 -1.45 -4.40
C GLY A 122 -7.39 -2.65 -4.71
N PHE A 123 -6.08 -2.50 -4.54
CA PHE A 123 -5.11 -3.57 -4.70
C PHE A 123 -5.39 -4.74 -3.75
N ALA A 124 -5.57 -4.48 -2.45
CA ALA A 124 -5.84 -5.51 -1.45
C ALA A 124 -7.14 -6.27 -1.75
N PHE A 125 -8.18 -5.56 -2.19
CA PHE A 125 -9.45 -6.15 -2.61
C PHE A 125 -9.29 -7.05 -3.84
N GLY A 126 -8.63 -6.57 -4.91
CA GLY A 126 -8.36 -7.36 -6.12
C GLY A 126 -7.46 -8.57 -5.84
N LEU A 127 -6.44 -8.40 -4.98
CA LEU A 127 -5.55 -9.47 -4.52
C LEU A 127 -6.33 -10.55 -3.76
N ALA A 128 -7.20 -10.14 -2.81
CA ALA A 128 -8.00 -11.07 -2.03
C ALA A 128 -8.91 -11.90 -2.93
N ILE A 129 -9.58 -11.28 -3.91
CA ILE A 129 -10.37 -12.02 -4.91
C ILE A 129 -9.50 -13.02 -5.67
N THR A 130 -8.32 -12.58 -6.15
CA THR A 130 -7.41 -13.43 -6.90
C THR A 130 -6.97 -14.65 -6.09
N ILE A 131 -6.62 -14.45 -4.81
CA ILE A 131 -6.19 -15.55 -3.93
C ILE A 131 -7.36 -16.49 -3.63
N VAL A 132 -8.55 -15.96 -3.32
CA VAL A 132 -9.73 -16.77 -3.05
C VAL A 132 -10.08 -17.63 -4.26
N VAL A 133 -10.08 -17.06 -5.46
CA VAL A 133 -10.33 -17.82 -6.70
C VAL A 133 -9.28 -18.91 -6.91
N LYS A 134 -8.00 -18.62 -6.61
CA LYS A 134 -6.93 -19.62 -6.67
C LYS A 134 -7.05 -20.76 -5.62
N GLN A 135 -7.85 -20.59 -4.56
CA GLN A 135 -8.14 -21.67 -3.62
C GLN A 135 -9.29 -22.58 -4.08
N LEU A 136 -10.12 -22.13 -5.01
CA LEU A 136 -11.28 -22.93 -5.48
C LEU A 136 -10.89 -24.31 -6.01
N PRO A 137 -9.85 -24.51 -6.84
CA PRO A 137 -9.43 -25.84 -7.28
C PRO A 137 -9.17 -26.81 -6.12
N THR A 138 -8.52 -26.32 -5.07
CA THR A 138 -8.22 -27.10 -3.87
C THR A 138 -9.49 -27.45 -3.08
N ILE A 139 -10.45 -26.51 -3.00
CA ILE A 139 -11.74 -26.74 -2.32
C ILE A 139 -12.57 -27.74 -3.10
N VAL A 140 -12.59 -27.66 -4.44
CA VAL A 140 -13.36 -28.62 -5.25
C VAL A 140 -12.59 -29.93 -5.55
N GLY A 141 -11.34 -30.02 -5.14
CA GLY A 141 -10.54 -31.25 -5.20
C GLY A 141 -10.08 -31.64 -6.60
N VAL A 142 -9.90 -30.67 -7.52
CA VAL A 142 -9.43 -30.93 -8.89
C VAL A 142 -8.15 -30.16 -9.21
N PRO A 143 -7.18 -30.77 -9.87
CA PRO A 143 -6.05 -30.06 -10.42
C PRO A 143 -6.51 -29.23 -11.63
N VAL A 144 -6.26 -27.92 -11.59
CA VAL A 144 -6.51 -27.02 -12.71
C VAL A 144 -5.18 -26.39 -13.13
N PRO A 145 -4.92 -26.20 -14.43
CA PRO A 145 -3.72 -25.54 -14.89
C PRO A 145 -3.55 -24.15 -14.25
N THR A 146 -2.33 -23.84 -13.86
CA THR A 146 -1.96 -22.52 -13.36
C THR A 146 -1.90 -21.55 -14.53
N GLY A 147 -2.68 -20.47 -14.46
CA GLY A 147 -2.74 -19.45 -15.50
C GLY A 147 -3.30 -18.15 -14.93
N ASN A 148 -3.79 -17.29 -15.83
CA ASN A 148 -4.52 -16.09 -15.47
C ASN A 148 -5.83 -16.46 -14.74
N LEU A 149 -6.42 -15.49 -14.06
CA LEU A 149 -7.66 -15.68 -13.31
C LEU A 149 -8.79 -16.26 -14.19
N PHE A 150 -8.88 -15.78 -15.42
CA PHE A 150 -9.87 -16.21 -16.40
C PHE A 150 -9.65 -17.66 -16.86
N ASP A 151 -8.39 -18.03 -17.15
CA ASP A 151 -8.03 -19.40 -17.55
C ASP A 151 -8.35 -20.40 -16.44
N LEU A 152 -8.11 -20.00 -15.18
CA LEU A 152 -8.43 -20.81 -14.01
C LEU A 152 -9.95 -21.00 -13.87
N LEU A 153 -10.76 -19.94 -14.03
CA LEU A 153 -12.21 -20.02 -13.95
C LEU A 153 -12.79 -20.89 -15.06
N ILE A 154 -12.28 -20.74 -16.29
CA ILE A 154 -12.67 -21.59 -17.45
C ILE A 154 -12.28 -23.04 -17.17
N GLY A 155 -11.05 -23.26 -16.70
CA GLY A 155 -10.57 -24.60 -16.35
C GLY A 155 -11.39 -25.27 -15.25
N LEU A 156 -11.84 -24.50 -14.23
CA LEU A 156 -12.78 -24.99 -13.20
C LEU A 156 -14.13 -25.38 -13.79
N GLY A 157 -14.66 -24.58 -14.72
CA GLY A 157 -15.92 -24.89 -15.41
C GLY A 157 -15.81 -26.18 -16.24
N ILE A 158 -14.73 -26.36 -16.99
CA ILE A 158 -14.46 -27.60 -17.76
C ILE A 158 -14.30 -28.82 -16.82
N ALA A 159 -13.68 -28.61 -15.65
CA ALA A 159 -13.46 -29.65 -14.68
C ALA A 159 -14.70 -29.98 -13.82
N PHE A 160 -15.82 -29.30 -13.98
CA PHE A 160 -17.03 -29.46 -13.17
C PHE A 160 -17.47 -30.94 -12.97
N PRO A 161 -17.48 -31.81 -14.01
CA PRO A 161 -17.84 -33.21 -13.84
C PRO A 161 -16.90 -34.02 -12.95
N ARG A 162 -15.70 -33.50 -12.66
CA ARG A 162 -14.66 -34.16 -11.85
C ARG A 162 -14.58 -33.61 -10.43
N TRP A 163 -15.47 -32.69 -10.04
CA TRP A 163 -15.45 -32.10 -8.72
C TRP A 163 -15.69 -33.15 -7.63
N SER A 164 -14.86 -33.12 -6.58
CA SER A 164 -14.94 -34.04 -5.45
C SER A 164 -15.94 -33.53 -4.42
N MET A 165 -17.10 -34.13 -4.30
CA MET A 165 -18.10 -33.78 -3.28
C MET A 165 -17.57 -33.86 -1.86
N PRO A 166 -16.75 -34.88 -1.48
CA PRO A 166 -16.12 -34.91 -0.15
C PRO A 166 -15.19 -33.70 0.11
N SER A 167 -14.43 -33.27 -0.90
CA SER A 167 -13.55 -32.07 -0.78
C SER A 167 -14.37 -30.80 -0.58
N ILE A 168 -15.43 -30.61 -1.37
CA ILE A 168 -16.35 -29.47 -1.26
C ILE A 168 -17.03 -29.44 0.10
N ALA A 169 -17.58 -30.57 0.53
CA ALA A 169 -18.27 -30.66 1.82
C ALA A 169 -17.33 -30.32 2.99
N LEU A 170 -16.10 -30.85 2.95
CA LEU A 170 -15.11 -30.61 4.00
C LEU A 170 -14.61 -29.16 3.99
N GLY A 171 -14.29 -28.60 2.82
CA GLY A 171 -13.85 -27.22 2.69
C GLY A 171 -14.95 -26.22 3.08
N SER A 172 -16.18 -26.46 2.63
CA SER A 172 -17.33 -25.60 2.98
C SER A 172 -17.69 -25.68 4.46
N ALA A 173 -17.66 -26.88 5.06
CA ALA A 173 -17.90 -27.06 6.48
C ALA A 173 -16.82 -26.37 7.32
N ALA A 174 -15.54 -26.49 6.92
CA ALA A 174 -14.42 -25.79 7.56
C ALA A 174 -14.59 -24.27 7.48
N LEU A 175 -14.96 -23.74 6.31
CA LEU A 175 -15.20 -22.30 6.12
C LEU A 175 -16.39 -21.82 6.98
N ALA A 176 -17.49 -22.54 6.96
CA ALA A 176 -18.68 -22.20 7.77
C ALA A 176 -18.34 -22.20 9.27
N LEU A 177 -17.59 -23.19 9.73
CA LEU A 177 -17.16 -23.29 11.12
C LEU A 177 -16.20 -22.14 11.48
N LEU A 178 -15.23 -21.80 10.61
CA LEU A 178 -14.35 -20.64 10.80
C LEU A 178 -15.13 -19.33 10.96
N LEU A 179 -16.14 -19.13 10.12
CA LEU A 179 -17.01 -17.93 10.19
C LEU A 179 -17.85 -17.92 11.48
N ALA A 180 -18.35 -19.07 11.92
CA ALA A 180 -19.08 -19.18 13.19
C ALA A 180 -18.18 -18.88 14.39
N LEU A 181 -16.95 -19.45 14.42
CA LEU A 181 -15.99 -19.28 15.49
C LEU A 181 -15.45 -17.84 15.60
N ARG A 182 -15.51 -17.03 14.54
CA ARG A 182 -15.19 -15.60 14.59
C ARG A 182 -16.03 -14.81 15.60
N ARG A 183 -17.22 -15.30 15.94
CA ARG A 183 -18.10 -14.69 16.96
C ARG A 183 -17.59 -14.91 18.39
N ILE A 184 -16.57 -15.75 18.56
CA ILE A 184 -15.96 -16.09 19.86
C ILE A 184 -14.51 -15.58 19.88
N PRO A 185 -14.25 -14.32 20.26
CA PRO A 185 -12.94 -13.67 20.09
C PRO A 185 -11.77 -14.35 20.82
N LYS A 186 -12.07 -15.13 21.88
CA LYS A 186 -11.04 -15.79 22.70
C LYS A 186 -10.60 -17.15 22.15
N LEU A 187 -11.28 -17.66 21.13
CA LEU A 187 -10.98 -18.98 20.60
C LEU A 187 -10.10 -18.87 19.35
N PRO A 188 -8.95 -19.57 19.27
CA PRO A 188 -8.14 -19.60 18.05
C PRO A 188 -8.81 -20.49 16.99
N GLY A 189 -9.83 -19.93 16.32
CA GLY A 189 -10.73 -20.67 15.42
C GLY A 189 -9.99 -21.43 14.32
N ALA A 190 -8.92 -20.86 13.78
CA ALA A 190 -8.10 -21.54 12.78
C ALA A 190 -7.47 -22.83 13.32
N LEU A 191 -6.88 -22.80 14.52
CA LEU A 191 -6.32 -24.00 15.14
C LEU A 191 -7.37 -25.07 15.40
N VAL A 192 -8.54 -24.67 15.91
CA VAL A 192 -9.66 -25.62 16.17
C VAL A 192 -10.07 -26.31 14.88
N VAL A 193 -10.28 -25.56 13.80
CA VAL A 193 -10.70 -26.12 12.50
C VAL A 193 -9.62 -27.02 11.89
N LEU A 194 -8.34 -26.66 12.02
CA LEU A 194 -7.25 -27.50 11.56
C LEU A 194 -7.17 -28.80 12.37
N ALA A 195 -7.28 -28.74 13.70
CA ALA A 195 -7.28 -29.92 14.56
C ALA A 195 -8.46 -30.85 14.23
N LEU A 196 -9.66 -30.30 14.03
CA LEU A 196 -10.83 -31.05 13.59
C LEU A 196 -10.61 -31.68 12.20
N GLY A 197 -10.02 -30.93 11.25
CA GLY A 197 -9.68 -31.44 9.91
C GLY A 197 -8.73 -32.62 9.97
N VAL A 198 -7.68 -32.55 10.80
CA VAL A 198 -6.77 -33.67 11.05
C VAL A 198 -7.51 -34.84 11.71
N GLY A 199 -8.37 -34.58 12.70
CA GLY A 199 -9.15 -35.60 13.36
C GLY A 199 -10.08 -36.35 12.40
N VAL A 200 -10.78 -35.65 11.53
CA VAL A 200 -11.65 -36.24 10.51
C VAL A 200 -10.84 -37.10 9.53
N SER A 201 -9.69 -36.61 9.05
CA SER A 201 -8.85 -37.37 8.11
C SER A 201 -8.19 -38.59 8.75
N ALA A 202 -7.98 -38.57 10.09
CA ALA A 202 -7.47 -39.71 10.83
C ALA A 202 -8.54 -40.77 11.10
N ALA A 203 -9.79 -40.33 11.33
CA ALA A 203 -10.92 -41.22 11.66
C ALA A 203 -11.57 -41.85 10.42
N VAL A 204 -11.62 -41.11 9.29
CA VAL A 204 -12.32 -41.54 8.08
C VAL A 204 -11.42 -41.38 6.87
N ARG A 205 -11.26 -42.44 6.07
CA ARG A 205 -10.63 -42.34 4.76
C ARG A 205 -11.60 -41.65 3.81
N LEU A 206 -11.28 -40.43 3.39
CA LEU A 206 -12.10 -39.64 2.46
C LEU A 206 -11.56 -39.78 1.03
N PRO A 207 -12.19 -40.59 0.17
CA PRO A 207 -11.75 -40.75 -1.21
C PRO A 207 -11.87 -39.41 -1.96
N GLY A 208 -10.86 -39.06 -2.72
CA GLY A 208 -10.84 -37.81 -3.51
C GLY A 208 -10.48 -36.54 -2.72
N VAL A 209 -10.10 -36.66 -1.45
CA VAL A 209 -9.57 -35.54 -0.66
C VAL A 209 -8.04 -35.62 -0.64
N THR A 210 -7.39 -34.59 -1.15
CA THR A 210 -5.91 -34.46 -1.09
C THR A 210 -5.47 -34.01 0.29
N LEU A 211 -4.38 -34.56 0.77
CA LEU A 211 -3.71 -34.17 2.03
C LEU A 211 -2.52 -33.26 1.72
N VAL A 212 -2.15 -32.41 2.67
CA VAL A 212 -0.97 -31.54 2.57
C VAL A 212 0.32 -32.35 2.39
N GLY A 213 0.38 -33.54 3.00
CA GLY A 213 1.55 -34.41 2.95
C GLY A 213 2.66 -34.03 3.94
N PRO A 214 3.73 -34.82 4.01
CA PRO A 214 4.81 -34.60 4.98
C PRO A 214 5.53 -33.27 4.70
N ILE A 215 5.61 -32.42 5.73
CA ILE A 215 6.43 -31.22 5.69
C ILE A 215 7.85 -31.60 6.08
N ASN A 216 8.72 -31.55 5.09
CA ASN A 216 10.14 -31.81 5.32
C ASN A 216 10.78 -30.52 5.89
N MET A 217 11.02 -30.50 7.21
CA MET A 217 11.59 -29.35 7.93
C MET A 217 13.13 -29.34 7.85
N THR A 218 13.70 -29.73 6.71
CA THR A 218 15.14 -29.59 6.49
C THR A 218 15.46 -28.12 6.17
N LEU A 219 16.40 -27.54 6.90
CA LEU A 219 16.94 -26.25 6.60
C LEU A 219 17.76 -26.36 5.30
N THR A 220 17.21 -25.79 4.23
CA THR A 220 17.91 -25.74 2.95
C THR A 220 19.00 -24.66 3.05
N GLN A 221 20.23 -25.01 2.70
CA GLN A 221 21.30 -24.02 2.64
C GLN A 221 20.94 -22.95 1.60
N PRO A 222 21.19 -21.65 1.90
CA PRO A 222 20.89 -20.59 0.97
C PRO A 222 21.78 -20.74 -0.27
N ALA A 223 21.16 -21.06 -1.39
CA ALA A 223 21.80 -21.14 -2.68
C ALA A 223 21.23 -20.04 -3.59
N LEU A 224 22.12 -19.35 -4.27
CA LEU A 224 21.77 -18.36 -5.27
C LEU A 224 21.95 -18.96 -6.67
N PRO A 225 21.13 -18.56 -7.66
CA PRO A 225 21.34 -19.00 -9.03
C PRO A 225 22.67 -18.45 -9.55
N PRO A 226 23.31 -19.13 -10.52
CA PRO A 226 24.51 -18.63 -11.18
C PRO A 226 24.31 -17.20 -11.65
N TYR A 227 25.34 -16.35 -11.52
CA TYR A 227 25.25 -14.96 -11.90
C TYR A 227 24.99 -14.84 -13.42
N SER A 228 23.91 -14.16 -13.76
CA SER A 228 23.57 -13.74 -15.12
C SER A 228 22.96 -12.36 -15.03
N TRP A 229 23.51 -11.40 -15.79
CA TRP A 229 22.99 -10.03 -15.79
C TRP A 229 21.51 -9.97 -16.15
N GLU A 230 21.10 -10.79 -17.12
CA GLU A 230 19.70 -10.86 -17.54
C GLU A 230 18.78 -11.34 -16.41
N LEU A 231 19.13 -12.43 -15.72
CA LEU A 231 18.35 -12.95 -14.61
C LEU A 231 18.29 -11.95 -13.44
N TYR A 232 19.43 -11.43 -13.02
CA TYR A 232 19.51 -10.53 -11.87
C TYR A 232 18.78 -9.21 -12.13
N SER A 233 18.90 -8.64 -13.33
CA SER A 233 18.17 -7.41 -13.70
C SER A 233 16.65 -7.64 -13.72
N ARG A 234 16.18 -8.78 -14.24
CA ARG A 234 14.77 -9.17 -14.18
C ARG A 234 14.30 -9.36 -12.74
N VAL A 235 15.08 -10.05 -11.91
CA VAL A 235 14.73 -10.23 -10.48
C VAL A 235 14.61 -8.88 -9.78
N VAL A 236 15.51 -7.92 -10.02
CA VAL A 236 15.39 -6.55 -9.48
C VAL A 236 14.09 -5.89 -9.92
N GLN A 237 13.71 -6.01 -11.18
CA GLN A 237 12.45 -5.44 -11.71
C GLN A 237 11.22 -5.99 -10.99
N PHE A 238 11.19 -7.27 -10.66
CA PHE A 238 10.10 -7.88 -9.90
C PHE A 238 10.16 -7.59 -8.39
N THR A 239 11.36 -7.36 -7.86
CA THR A 239 11.57 -7.11 -6.44
C THR A 239 11.17 -5.69 -6.02
N LEU A 240 11.35 -4.68 -6.88
CA LEU A 240 10.98 -3.30 -6.55
C LEU A 240 9.50 -3.14 -6.19
N PRO A 241 8.52 -3.62 -7.01
CA PRO A 241 7.11 -3.60 -6.63
C PRO A 241 6.83 -4.39 -5.34
N LEU A 242 7.48 -5.54 -5.15
CA LEU A 242 7.34 -6.33 -3.93
C LEU A 242 7.74 -5.52 -2.70
N VAL A 243 8.90 -4.86 -2.72
CA VAL A 243 9.39 -4.02 -1.62
C VAL A 243 8.43 -2.87 -1.31
N LEU A 244 7.93 -2.19 -2.35
CA LEU A 244 6.97 -1.08 -2.19
C LEU A 244 5.67 -1.54 -1.53
N ILE A 245 5.09 -2.64 -2.00
CA ILE A 245 3.83 -3.18 -1.47
C ILE A 245 4.04 -3.67 -0.04
N LEU A 246 5.08 -4.47 0.17
CA LEU A 246 5.38 -5.07 1.45
C LEU A 246 5.64 -4.00 2.52
N PHE A 247 6.31 -2.91 2.12
CA PHE A 247 6.50 -1.77 3.02
C PHE A 247 5.20 -1.01 3.26
N ALA A 248 4.43 -0.70 2.22
CA ALA A 248 3.18 0.03 2.36
C ALA A 248 2.16 -0.71 3.24
N GLU A 249 2.04 -2.03 3.08
CA GLU A 249 1.20 -2.90 3.92
C GLU A 249 1.71 -2.91 5.37
N SER A 250 3.01 -3.18 5.55
CA SER A 250 3.64 -3.26 6.87
C SER A 250 3.56 -1.93 7.62
N TRP A 251 3.95 -0.83 6.97
CA TRP A 251 3.90 0.50 7.55
C TRP A 251 2.47 0.94 7.85
N GLY A 252 1.53 0.66 6.92
CA GLY A 252 0.12 0.94 7.12
C GLY A 252 -0.45 0.27 8.37
N THR A 253 -0.15 -1.02 8.54
CA THR A 253 -0.54 -1.81 9.71
C THR A 253 0.09 -1.29 10.99
N MET A 254 1.41 -1.16 11.01
CA MET A 254 2.16 -0.69 12.19
C MET A 254 1.71 0.70 12.62
N ARG A 255 1.54 1.63 11.66
CA ARG A 255 1.12 2.99 11.92
C ARG A 255 -0.33 3.08 12.42
N ALA A 256 -1.24 2.29 11.85
CA ALA A 256 -2.64 2.27 12.28
C ALA A 256 -2.77 1.78 13.73
N LEU A 257 -2.05 0.72 14.09
CA LEU A 257 -2.02 0.18 15.43
C LEU A 257 -1.33 1.14 16.42
N ALA A 258 -0.21 1.74 16.01
CA ALA A 258 0.50 2.72 16.83
C ALA A 258 -0.37 3.94 17.16
N LEU A 259 -1.13 4.47 16.18
CA LEU A 259 -2.02 5.61 16.38
C LEU A 259 -3.15 5.30 17.38
N ARG A 260 -3.71 4.08 17.35
CA ARG A 260 -4.75 3.67 18.30
C ARG A 260 -4.25 3.66 19.75
N HIS A 261 -2.97 3.40 19.93
CA HIS A 261 -2.36 3.24 21.27
C HIS A 261 -1.43 4.40 21.66
N GLY A 262 -1.38 5.48 20.88
CA GLY A 262 -0.53 6.63 21.14
C GLY A 262 0.98 6.36 21.00
N ASP A 263 1.37 5.32 20.29
CA ASP A 263 2.77 5.01 20.02
C ASP A 263 3.31 5.87 18.87
N SER A 264 4.60 6.22 18.94
CA SER A 264 5.31 6.91 17.87
C SER A 264 6.26 5.97 17.14
N LEU A 265 6.15 5.90 15.83
CA LEU A 265 7.01 5.09 14.97
C LEU A 265 7.71 5.99 13.95
N VAL A 266 8.93 5.60 13.57
CA VAL A 266 9.74 6.28 12.55
C VAL A 266 9.89 5.36 11.35
N ALA A 267 9.33 5.77 10.20
CA ALA A 267 9.27 4.95 8.98
C ALA A 267 10.65 4.44 8.53
N GLY A 268 11.70 5.28 8.56
CA GLY A 268 13.05 4.88 8.19
C GLY A 268 13.61 3.75 9.05
N ARG A 269 13.29 3.74 10.35
CA ARG A 269 13.72 2.67 11.26
C ARG A 269 12.99 1.36 11.00
N GLU A 270 11.69 1.43 10.72
CA GLU A 270 10.88 0.25 10.40
C GLU A 270 11.29 -0.35 9.05
N LEU A 271 11.69 0.49 8.06
CA LEU A 271 12.33 0.03 6.82
C LEU A 271 13.59 -0.81 7.11
N GLY A 272 14.49 -0.30 7.96
CA GLY A 272 15.70 -1.03 8.33
C GLY A 272 15.41 -2.35 9.05
N ALA A 273 14.38 -2.37 9.91
CA ALA A 273 13.94 -3.57 10.61
C ALA A 273 13.36 -4.63 9.65
N LEU A 274 12.54 -4.20 8.68
CA LEU A 274 12.04 -5.09 7.62
C LEU A 274 13.18 -5.59 6.72
N GLY A 275 14.17 -4.72 6.46
CA GLY A 275 15.38 -5.09 5.71
C GLY A 275 16.15 -6.21 6.41
N LEU A 276 16.45 -6.05 7.70
CA LEU A 276 17.10 -7.09 8.49
C LEU A 276 16.29 -8.39 8.54
N ALA A 277 14.97 -8.28 8.68
CA ALA A 277 14.07 -9.44 8.70
C ALA A 277 14.10 -10.20 7.37
N ASN A 278 14.11 -9.50 6.23
CA ASN A 278 14.20 -10.14 4.91
C ASN A 278 15.60 -10.73 4.66
N LEU A 279 16.69 -10.09 5.09
CA LEU A 279 18.04 -10.65 5.02
C LEU A 279 18.15 -11.92 5.86
N ALA A 280 17.59 -11.93 7.07
CA ALA A 280 17.55 -13.11 7.92
C ALA A 280 16.71 -14.25 7.31
N SER A 281 15.58 -13.90 6.66
CA SER A 281 14.77 -14.86 5.91
C SER A 281 15.54 -15.43 4.72
N ALA A 282 16.28 -14.62 3.95
CA ALA A 282 17.12 -15.08 2.84
C ALA A 282 18.20 -16.06 3.31
N ALA A 283 18.81 -15.80 4.49
CA ALA A 283 19.85 -16.65 5.07
C ALA A 283 19.36 -18.07 5.42
N VAL A 284 18.05 -18.27 5.54
CA VAL A 284 17.42 -19.60 5.75
C VAL A 284 16.64 -20.06 4.52
N SER A 285 16.93 -19.51 3.33
CA SER A 285 16.19 -19.80 2.09
C SER A 285 14.68 -19.61 2.24
N GLY A 286 14.28 -18.60 3.03
CA GLY A 286 12.88 -18.33 3.34
C GLY A 286 12.11 -17.65 2.22
N MET A 287 10.99 -17.00 2.60
CA MET A 287 10.12 -16.19 1.76
C MET A 287 10.20 -14.71 2.14
N PRO A 288 9.76 -13.76 1.30
CA PRO A 288 9.68 -12.36 1.68
C PRO A 288 8.75 -12.16 2.87
N VAL A 289 9.16 -11.36 3.86
CA VAL A 289 8.44 -11.15 5.11
C VAL A 289 8.08 -9.69 5.33
N GLY A 290 6.92 -9.46 5.94
CA GLY A 290 6.40 -8.14 6.31
C GLY A 290 5.46 -8.23 7.50
N ALA A 291 5.03 -7.08 8.03
CA ALA A 291 4.05 -7.00 9.10
C ALA A 291 2.63 -6.99 8.51
N GLY A 292 2.03 -8.16 8.37
CA GLY A 292 0.69 -8.32 7.83
C GLY A 292 -0.40 -7.78 8.76
N PHE A 293 -1.48 -7.26 8.16
CA PHE A 293 -2.62 -6.70 8.90
C PHE A 293 -3.35 -7.74 9.77
N SER A 294 -3.53 -8.95 9.25
CA SER A 294 -4.18 -10.07 9.96
C SER A 294 -3.47 -10.38 11.27
N VAL A 295 -2.16 -10.63 11.17
CA VAL A 295 -1.32 -11.05 12.31
C VAL A 295 -1.12 -9.89 13.30
N GLY A 296 -0.98 -8.65 12.80
CA GLY A 296 -0.87 -7.46 13.64
C GLY A 296 -2.12 -7.22 14.49
N ASN A 297 -3.31 -7.31 13.90
CA ASN A 297 -4.57 -7.20 14.67
C ASN A 297 -4.80 -8.39 15.60
N ALA A 298 -4.40 -9.60 15.21
CA ALA A 298 -4.45 -10.76 16.09
C ALA A 298 -3.54 -10.58 17.31
N SER A 299 -2.36 -10.02 17.11
CA SER A 299 -1.41 -9.67 18.20
C SER A 299 -2.01 -8.63 19.14
N GLU A 300 -2.60 -7.54 18.59
CA GLU A 300 -3.32 -6.52 19.38
C GLU A 300 -4.48 -7.14 20.15
N GLY A 301 -5.36 -7.89 19.46
CA GLY A 301 -6.55 -8.51 20.07
C GLY A 301 -6.23 -9.55 21.14
N ALA A 302 -5.07 -10.20 21.05
CA ALA A 302 -4.58 -11.13 22.06
C ALA A 302 -3.91 -10.45 23.26
N GLY A 303 -3.81 -9.11 23.26
CA GLY A 303 -3.29 -8.32 24.37
C GLY A 303 -1.77 -8.15 24.36
N ALA A 304 -1.14 -8.15 23.19
CA ALA A 304 0.28 -7.83 23.07
C ALA A 304 0.61 -6.47 23.68
N ALA A 305 1.57 -6.44 24.58
CA ALA A 305 2.01 -5.23 25.26
C ALA A 305 3.43 -4.79 24.82
N SER A 306 4.23 -5.70 24.32
CA SER A 306 5.61 -5.46 23.93
C SER A 306 6.04 -6.28 22.70
N ARG A 307 7.21 -5.96 22.17
CA ARG A 307 7.82 -6.71 21.07
C ARG A 307 8.17 -8.18 21.42
N ALA A 308 8.17 -8.52 22.72
CA ALA A 308 8.37 -9.89 23.19
C ALA A 308 7.30 -10.85 22.65
N THR A 309 6.12 -10.33 22.29
CA THR A 309 5.06 -11.09 21.58
C THR A 309 5.58 -11.74 20.30
N ALA A 310 6.38 -11.03 19.50
CA ALA A 310 6.95 -11.61 18.26
C ALA A 310 7.97 -12.72 18.56
N VAL A 311 8.78 -12.58 19.61
CA VAL A 311 9.68 -13.64 20.05
C VAL A 311 8.89 -14.85 20.55
N ALA A 312 7.86 -14.62 21.38
CA ALA A 312 6.99 -15.68 21.87
C ALA A 312 6.24 -16.40 20.73
N ALA A 313 5.85 -15.64 19.68
CA ALA A 313 5.23 -16.21 18.48
C ALA A 313 6.22 -17.10 17.70
N ALA A 314 7.47 -16.67 17.53
CA ALA A 314 8.50 -17.46 16.88
C ALA A 314 8.79 -18.77 17.65
N LEU A 315 8.96 -18.68 18.96
CA LEU A 315 9.18 -19.85 19.82
C LEU A 315 7.94 -20.77 19.85
N GLY A 316 6.75 -20.16 19.94
CA GLY A 316 5.48 -20.91 19.88
C GLY A 316 5.32 -21.66 18.55
N LEU A 317 5.73 -21.05 17.43
CA LEU A 317 5.72 -21.70 16.12
C LEU A 317 6.69 -22.88 16.06
N VAL A 318 7.91 -22.74 16.60
CA VAL A 318 8.87 -23.87 16.72
C VAL A 318 8.29 -25.02 17.54
N LEU A 319 7.73 -24.72 18.71
CA LEU A 319 7.11 -25.70 19.58
C LEU A 319 5.91 -26.38 18.91
N LEU A 320 5.07 -25.59 18.24
CA LEU A 320 3.88 -26.10 17.55
C LEU A 320 4.29 -27.09 16.44
N ILE A 321 5.30 -26.77 15.65
CA ILE A 321 5.80 -27.64 14.58
C ILE A 321 6.44 -28.89 15.15
N ALA A 322 7.26 -28.76 16.20
CA ALA A 322 7.88 -29.92 16.85
C ALA A 322 6.81 -30.89 17.41
N ALA A 323 5.72 -30.34 17.96
CA ALA A 323 4.65 -31.17 18.54
C ALA A 323 3.67 -31.70 17.48
N THR A 324 3.42 -30.99 16.41
CA THR A 324 2.33 -31.30 15.45
C THR A 324 2.79 -31.61 14.03
N GLY A 325 4.09 -31.55 13.73
CA GLY A 325 4.63 -31.78 12.38
C GLY A 325 4.08 -33.02 11.66
N PRO A 326 4.07 -34.22 12.30
CA PRO A 326 3.46 -35.41 11.71
C PRO A 326 1.94 -35.30 11.49
N LEU A 327 1.25 -34.52 12.32
CA LEU A 327 -0.19 -34.31 12.23
C LEU A 327 -0.55 -33.39 11.07
N VAL A 328 0.28 -32.37 10.80
CA VAL A 328 0.07 -31.44 9.67
C VAL A 328 0.12 -32.17 8.33
N ALA A 329 0.89 -33.27 8.23
CA ALA A 329 0.92 -34.12 7.05
C ALA A 329 -0.46 -34.72 6.70
N ARG A 330 -1.30 -34.93 7.70
CA ARG A 330 -2.66 -35.48 7.56
C ARG A 330 -3.73 -34.42 7.37
N LEU A 331 -3.33 -33.16 7.30
CA LEU A 331 -4.27 -32.05 7.11
C LEU A 331 -4.89 -32.12 5.70
N PRO A 332 -6.23 -32.11 5.58
CA PRO A 332 -6.88 -32.04 4.28
C PRO A 332 -6.64 -30.68 3.62
N ALA A 333 -6.20 -30.69 2.37
CA ALA A 333 -5.93 -29.47 1.61
C ALA A 333 -7.16 -28.54 1.49
N PRO A 334 -8.42 -29.03 1.33
CA PRO A 334 -9.62 -28.19 1.34
C PRO A 334 -9.83 -27.41 2.66
N VAL A 335 -9.46 -27.99 3.80
CA VAL A 335 -9.53 -27.31 5.11
C VAL A 335 -8.52 -26.18 5.18
N LEU A 336 -7.31 -26.41 4.69
CA LEU A 336 -6.28 -25.37 4.61
C LEU A 336 -6.73 -24.23 3.67
N ALA A 337 -7.28 -24.55 2.50
CA ALA A 337 -7.83 -23.58 1.56
C ALA A 337 -8.95 -22.74 2.20
N ALA A 338 -9.82 -23.35 3.00
CA ALA A 338 -10.85 -22.66 3.75
C ALA A 338 -10.26 -21.66 4.78
N VAL A 339 -9.17 -22.04 5.46
CA VAL A 339 -8.46 -21.12 6.39
C VAL A 339 -7.91 -19.91 5.63
N VAL A 340 -7.32 -20.10 4.43
CA VAL A 340 -6.82 -18.99 3.59
C VAL A 340 -7.96 -18.06 3.20
N VAL A 341 -9.07 -18.62 2.71
CA VAL A 341 -10.26 -17.83 2.34
C VAL A 341 -10.78 -17.05 3.54
N ALA A 342 -10.90 -17.69 4.70
CA ALA A 342 -11.35 -17.04 5.93
C ALA A 342 -10.42 -15.91 6.37
N ALA A 343 -9.10 -16.05 6.25
CA ALA A 343 -8.13 -15.01 6.60
C ALA A 343 -8.29 -13.75 5.72
N LEU A 344 -8.72 -13.91 4.46
CA LEU A 344 -8.86 -12.83 3.48
C LEU A 344 -10.24 -12.14 3.49
N ILE A 345 -11.21 -12.63 4.27
CA ILE A 345 -12.57 -12.06 4.27
C ILE A 345 -12.59 -10.56 4.59
N HIS A 346 -11.72 -10.08 5.48
CA HIS A 346 -11.62 -8.65 5.78
C HIS A 346 -11.11 -7.82 4.59
N ALA A 347 -10.24 -8.41 3.76
CA ALA A 347 -9.76 -7.76 2.54
C ALA A 347 -10.82 -7.76 1.43
N LEU A 348 -11.82 -8.64 1.52
CA LEU A 348 -12.98 -8.68 0.63
C LEU A 348 -14.13 -7.75 1.06
N ASP A 349 -13.98 -7.03 2.18
CA ASP A 349 -14.97 -6.04 2.60
C ASP A 349 -15.02 -4.87 1.59
N PRO A 350 -16.16 -4.63 0.91
CA PRO A 350 -16.30 -3.54 -0.03
C PRO A 350 -16.52 -2.18 0.65
N ALA A 351 -16.80 -2.15 1.96
CA ALA A 351 -17.15 -0.93 2.68
C ALA A 351 -16.14 0.20 2.50
N PRO A 352 -14.80 -0.03 2.53
CA PRO A 352 -13.81 1.02 2.29
C PRO A 352 -13.87 1.62 0.88
N ILE A 353 -14.29 0.85 -0.13
CA ILE A 353 -14.45 1.33 -1.52
C ILE A 353 -15.78 2.08 -1.66
N VAL A 354 -16.85 1.58 -1.03
CA VAL A 354 -18.16 2.24 -0.99
C VAL A 354 -18.08 3.60 -0.30
N GLU A 355 -17.25 3.72 0.75
CA GLU A 355 -16.96 4.99 1.42
C GLU A 355 -16.35 6.02 0.46
N LEU A 356 -15.35 5.61 -0.37
CA LEU A 356 -14.78 6.47 -1.41
C LEU A 356 -15.82 6.92 -2.43
N TRP A 357 -16.75 6.04 -2.77
CA TRP A 357 -17.87 6.39 -3.65
C TRP A 357 -18.77 7.47 -3.04
N ARG A 358 -19.14 7.32 -1.77
CA ARG A 358 -19.97 8.31 -1.05
C ARG A 358 -19.27 9.67 -0.99
N LEU A 359 -17.95 9.67 -0.78
CA LEU A 359 -17.13 10.88 -0.76
C LEU A 359 -16.89 11.47 -2.17
N ARG A 360 -17.25 10.74 -3.23
CA ARG A 360 -16.93 11.08 -4.64
C ARG A 360 -15.46 11.41 -4.86
N ARG A 361 -14.57 10.76 -4.11
CA ARG A 361 -13.12 10.98 -4.14
C ARG A 361 -12.39 9.66 -4.37
N ASP A 362 -11.45 9.66 -5.30
CA ASP A 362 -10.47 8.59 -5.54
C ASP A 362 -11.05 7.17 -5.79
N VAL A 363 -12.38 7.05 -5.96
CA VAL A 363 -13.03 5.76 -6.22
C VAL A 363 -12.54 5.13 -7.53
N VAL A 364 -12.34 5.95 -8.57
CA VAL A 364 -11.83 5.49 -9.87
C VAL A 364 -10.45 4.88 -9.71
N VAL A 365 -9.59 5.50 -8.88
CA VAL A 365 -8.24 5.01 -8.61
C VAL A 365 -8.27 3.67 -7.87
N ALA A 366 -9.15 3.53 -6.87
CA ALA A 366 -9.30 2.28 -6.14
C ALA A 366 -9.86 1.15 -7.03
N LEU A 367 -10.90 1.43 -7.82
CA LEU A 367 -11.49 0.44 -8.72
C LEU A 367 -10.53 0.05 -9.84
N SER A 368 -9.81 1.01 -10.44
CA SER A 368 -8.80 0.71 -11.47
C SER A 368 -7.67 -0.16 -10.92
N ALA A 369 -7.24 0.05 -9.67
CA ALA A 369 -6.26 -0.80 -9.01
C ALA A 369 -6.78 -2.24 -8.84
N ALA A 370 -8.02 -2.42 -8.37
CA ALA A 370 -8.64 -3.74 -8.24
C ALA A 370 -8.78 -4.45 -9.59
N ILE A 371 -9.32 -3.75 -10.60
CA ILE A 371 -9.50 -4.30 -11.95
C ILE A 371 -8.14 -4.65 -12.58
N ALA A 372 -7.13 -3.79 -12.42
CA ALA A 372 -5.79 -4.06 -12.96
C ALA A 372 -5.17 -5.33 -12.37
N VAL A 373 -5.35 -5.58 -11.07
CA VAL A 373 -4.91 -6.83 -10.42
C VAL A 373 -5.62 -8.05 -10.98
N LEU A 374 -6.93 -7.96 -11.17
CA LEU A 374 -7.75 -9.07 -11.69
C LEU A 374 -7.45 -9.38 -13.16
N ALA A 375 -7.23 -8.34 -13.99
CA ALA A 375 -7.02 -8.49 -15.43
C ALA A 375 -5.58 -8.84 -15.81
N PHE A 376 -4.59 -8.19 -15.17
CA PHE A 376 -3.17 -8.28 -15.54
C PHE A 376 -2.33 -9.04 -14.52
N GLY A 377 -2.97 -9.58 -13.48
CA GLY A 377 -2.31 -10.25 -12.37
C GLY A 377 -1.73 -9.29 -11.34
N VAL A 378 -1.24 -9.86 -10.23
CA VAL A 378 -0.89 -9.10 -9.02
C VAL A 378 0.24 -8.10 -9.27
N LEU A 379 1.31 -8.52 -9.97
CA LEU A 379 2.48 -7.69 -10.21
C LEU A 379 2.17 -6.53 -11.18
N ASN A 380 1.70 -6.85 -12.38
CA ASN A 380 1.40 -5.83 -13.40
C ASN A 380 0.26 -4.93 -12.95
N GLY A 381 -0.75 -5.51 -12.30
CA GLY A 381 -1.88 -4.76 -11.72
C GLY A 381 -1.44 -3.70 -10.72
N MET A 382 -0.48 -4.04 -9.86
CA MET A 382 0.08 -3.06 -8.92
C MET A 382 0.89 -1.95 -9.60
N LEU A 383 1.72 -2.29 -10.57
CA LEU A 383 2.47 -1.29 -11.34
C LEU A 383 1.52 -0.32 -12.05
N ILE A 384 0.49 -0.83 -12.71
CA ILE A 384 -0.55 -0.03 -13.35
C ILE A 384 -1.26 0.85 -12.33
N ALA A 385 -1.60 0.31 -11.16
CA ALA A 385 -2.27 1.05 -10.10
C ALA A 385 -1.43 2.21 -9.56
N ILE A 386 -0.11 2.01 -9.39
CA ILE A 386 0.82 3.07 -8.97
C ILE A 386 0.89 4.16 -10.04
N VAL A 387 1.07 3.78 -11.31
CA VAL A 387 1.13 4.73 -12.43
C VAL A 387 -0.17 5.54 -12.55
N LEU A 388 -1.32 4.88 -12.46
CA LEU A 388 -2.63 5.56 -12.49
C LEU A 388 -2.82 6.51 -11.30
N SER A 389 -2.37 6.12 -10.10
CA SER A 389 -2.41 6.98 -8.92
C SER A 389 -1.56 8.24 -9.09
N LEU A 390 -0.33 8.07 -9.59
CA LEU A 390 0.56 9.18 -9.87
C LEU A 390 0.01 10.09 -10.97
N ALA A 391 -0.52 9.49 -12.05
CA ALA A 391 -1.16 10.23 -13.13
C ALA A 391 -2.39 11.03 -12.64
N ALA A 392 -3.22 10.44 -11.77
CA ALA A 392 -4.37 11.13 -11.18
C ALA A 392 -3.93 12.31 -10.31
N LEU A 393 -2.87 12.12 -9.50
CA LEU A 393 -2.28 13.19 -8.69
C LEU A 393 -1.73 14.32 -9.56
N LEU A 394 -0.92 13.98 -10.56
CA LEU A 394 -0.35 14.97 -11.50
C LEU A 394 -1.44 15.72 -12.26
N ARG A 395 -2.48 15.01 -12.74
CA ARG A 395 -3.62 15.63 -13.40
C ARG A 395 -4.33 16.65 -12.50
N ARG A 396 -4.51 16.33 -11.21
CA ARG A 396 -5.13 17.24 -10.24
C ARG A 396 -4.33 18.53 -10.13
N PHE A 397 -3.02 18.44 -9.96
CA PHE A 397 -2.15 19.61 -9.86
C PHE A 397 -2.02 20.37 -11.20
N ALA A 398 -2.02 19.66 -12.34
CA ALA A 398 -1.90 20.27 -13.65
C ALA A 398 -3.17 20.96 -14.14
N THR A 399 -4.33 20.72 -13.50
CA THR A 399 -5.61 21.35 -13.87
C THR A 399 -6.27 22.01 -12.65
N PRO A 400 -5.63 23.02 -12.04
CA PRO A 400 -6.18 23.68 -10.88
C PRO A 400 -7.44 24.48 -11.24
N HIS A 401 -8.35 24.60 -10.28
CA HIS A 401 -9.44 25.55 -10.37
C HIS A 401 -8.89 26.98 -10.22
N VAL A 402 -9.23 27.86 -11.15
CA VAL A 402 -8.87 29.29 -11.11
C VAL A 402 -10.10 30.06 -10.71
N ALA A 403 -10.13 30.57 -9.49
CA ALA A 403 -11.27 31.25 -8.92
C ALA A 403 -11.15 32.79 -9.11
N ARG A 404 -12.24 33.42 -9.53
CA ARG A 404 -12.40 34.86 -9.44
C ARG A 404 -12.87 35.22 -8.05
N LEU A 405 -12.18 36.18 -7.40
CA LEU A 405 -12.46 36.53 -6.02
C LEU A 405 -13.28 37.82 -5.89
N GLY A 406 -14.14 37.85 -4.88
CA GLY A 406 -14.90 39.04 -4.44
C GLY A 406 -14.76 39.23 -2.93
N ARG A 407 -14.96 40.44 -2.46
CA ARG A 407 -14.91 40.82 -1.04
C ARG A 407 -16.17 40.33 -0.30
N LEU A 408 -16.01 39.71 0.83
CA LEU A 408 -17.10 39.21 1.66
C LEU A 408 -17.57 40.32 2.63
N GLY A 409 -18.67 40.99 2.30
CA GLY A 409 -19.22 42.09 3.12
C GLY A 409 -18.21 43.20 3.39
N THR A 410 -18.01 43.57 4.64
CA THR A 410 -17.05 44.58 5.09
C THR A 410 -15.73 43.96 5.59
N SER A 411 -15.57 42.65 5.49
CA SER A 411 -14.35 41.97 5.94
C SER A 411 -13.19 42.24 4.97
N HIS A 412 -11.97 41.87 5.40
CA HIS A 412 -10.78 41.87 4.56
C HIS A 412 -10.63 40.56 3.76
N ASP A 413 -11.66 39.66 3.79
CA ASP A 413 -11.64 38.38 3.16
C ASP A 413 -12.13 38.43 1.72
N TYR A 414 -11.37 37.78 0.83
CA TYR A 414 -11.71 37.60 -0.56
C TYR A 414 -11.96 36.12 -0.86
N VAL A 415 -13.17 35.81 -1.33
CA VAL A 415 -13.66 34.45 -1.56
C VAL A 415 -14.12 34.27 -3.01
N ASP A 416 -14.22 33.01 -3.44
CA ASP A 416 -14.68 32.63 -4.76
C ASP A 416 -16.15 33.06 -4.96
N ILE A 417 -16.39 33.97 -5.90
CA ILE A 417 -17.72 34.53 -6.19
C ILE A 417 -18.71 33.48 -6.72
N GLN A 418 -18.22 32.36 -7.29
CA GLN A 418 -19.09 31.28 -7.75
C GLN A 418 -19.64 30.46 -6.58
N ARG A 419 -18.90 30.40 -5.49
CA ARG A 419 -19.30 29.67 -4.28
C ARG A 419 -19.98 30.55 -3.24
N HIS A 420 -19.69 31.85 -3.27
CA HIS A 420 -20.17 32.85 -2.35
C HIS A 420 -20.83 33.98 -3.14
N PRO A 421 -22.12 33.85 -3.55
CA PRO A 421 -22.84 34.85 -4.33
C PRO A 421 -23.00 36.20 -3.60
N GLU A 422 -22.85 36.20 -2.27
CA GLU A 422 -22.86 37.37 -1.42
C GLU A 422 -21.56 38.20 -1.51
N ALA A 423 -20.50 37.63 -2.07
CA ALA A 423 -19.24 38.36 -2.24
C ALA A 423 -19.29 39.32 -3.42
N VAL A 424 -18.86 40.55 -3.20
CA VAL A 424 -18.89 41.62 -4.18
C VAL A 424 -17.54 41.73 -4.88
N ALA A 425 -17.52 41.52 -6.21
CA ALA A 425 -16.33 41.78 -7.01
C ALA A 425 -16.10 43.32 -7.12
N PRO A 426 -14.86 43.82 -6.91
CA PRO A 426 -14.55 45.21 -7.14
C PRO A 426 -14.80 45.57 -8.61
N SER A 427 -15.30 46.81 -8.88
CA SER A 427 -15.68 47.24 -10.22
C SER A 427 -14.50 47.46 -11.18
N ASP A 428 -13.35 47.87 -10.63
CA ASP A 428 -12.20 48.32 -11.43
C ASP A 428 -11.03 47.32 -11.46
N VAL A 429 -11.16 46.22 -10.74
CA VAL A 429 -10.09 45.23 -10.52
C VAL A 429 -10.64 43.81 -10.63
N VAL A 430 -9.96 42.97 -11.33
CA VAL A 430 -10.26 41.54 -11.35
C VAL A 430 -9.21 40.78 -10.53
N ILE A 431 -9.68 40.00 -9.56
CA ILE A 431 -8.82 39.29 -8.62
C ILE A 431 -8.94 37.80 -8.90
N TRP A 432 -7.81 37.15 -9.09
CA TRP A 432 -7.73 35.71 -9.38
C TRP A 432 -6.88 34.96 -8.38
N ARG A 433 -7.27 33.72 -8.09
CA ARG A 433 -6.50 32.78 -7.29
C ARG A 433 -6.56 31.39 -7.92
N ALA A 434 -5.40 30.78 -8.15
CA ALA A 434 -5.30 29.36 -8.43
C ALA A 434 -5.47 28.55 -7.14
N ALA A 435 -6.20 27.44 -7.19
CA ALA A 435 -6.42 26.58 -6.02
C ALA A 435 -5.24 25.64 -5.69
N GLU A 436 -4.23 25.62 -6.55
CA GLU A 436 -3.02 24.80 -6.39
C GLU A 436 -1.78 25.67 -6.71
N PRO A 437 -0.58 25.32 -6.21
CA PRO A 437 0.65 26.03 -6.52
C PRO A 437 0.93 26.10 -8.01
N LEU A 438 1.48 27.24 -8.47
CA LEU A 438 1.98 27.40 -9.83
C LEU A 438 3.29 26.62 -10.00
N PHE A 439 3.39 25.82 -11.06
CA PHE A 439 4.59 25.10 -11.44
C PHE A 439 4.58 24.78 -12.95
N PHE A 440 5.64 24.16 -13.46
CA PHE A 440 5.85 23.94 -14.89
C PHE A 440 4.66 23.33 -15.64
N ALA A 441 3.83 22.50 -14.99
CA ALA A 441 2.74 21.80 -15.67
C ALA A 441 1.41 22.58 -15.69
N ASN A 442 1.26 23.66 -14.93
CA ASN A 442 -0.01 24.40 -14.84
C ASN A 442 0.10 25.91 -15.05
N ALA A 443 1.28 26.50 -14.88
CA ALA A 443 1.44 27.97 -14.89
C ALA A 443 0.88 28.62 -16.16
N GLU A 444 1.26 28.17 -17.35
CA GLU A 444 0.76 28.71 -18.61
C GLU A 444 -0.78 28.61 -18.73
N ARG A 445 -1.35 27.48 -18.32
CA ARG A 445 -2.81 27.26 -18.35
C ARG A 445 -3.54 28.22 -17.41
N VAL A 446 -3.04 28.36 -16.18
CA VAL A 446 -3.61 29.27 -15.18
C VAL A 446 -3.56 30.70 -15.67
N LEU A 447 -2.41 31.16 -16.14
CA LEU A 447 -2.21 32.52 -16.61
C LEU A 447 -3.00 32.81 -17.89
N THR A 448 -3.16 31.84 -18.79
CA THR A 448 -4.05 31.93 -19.95
C THR A 448 -5.52 32.04 -19.51
N ALA A 449 -5.95 31.25 -18.54
CA ALA A 449 -7.32 31.33 -18.01
C ALA A 449 -7.59 32.71 -17.35
N ILE A 450 -6.62 33.24 -16.61
CA ILE A 450 -6.66 34.60 -16.04
C ILE A 450 -6.78 35.63 -17.15
N THR A 451 -5.94 35.52 -18.18
CA THR A 451 -5.97 36.44 -19.33
C THR A 451 -7.35 36.46 -20.00
N THR A 452 -7.88 35.30 -20.32
CA THR A 452 -9.17 35.13 -21.01
C THR A 452 -10.34 35.59 -20.14
N GLY A 453 -10.31 35.30 -18.83
CA GLY A 453 -11.38 35.61 -17.90
C GLY A 453 -11.39 37.06 -17.40
N SER A 454 -10.31 37.83 -17.67
CA SER A 454 -10.19 39.22 -17.20
C SER A 454 -10.83 40.24 -18.13
N GLY A 455 -11.13 39.90 -19.40
CA GLY A 455 -11.76 40.81 -20.35
C GLY A 455 -10.99 42.12 -20.54
N ASP A 456 -11.70 43.24 -20.62
CA ASP A 456 -11.14 44.58 -20.86
C ASP A 456 -10.77 45.33 -19.56
N CYS A 457 -10.49 44.60 -18.46
CA CYS A 457 -10.10 45.24 -17.20
C CYS A 457 -8.72 45.89 -17.30
N ARG A 458 -8.54 47.01 -16.58
CA ARG A 458 -7.25 47.74 -16.55
C ARG A 458 -6.26 47.18 -15.53
N LEU A 459 -6.76 46.41 -14.57
CA LEU A 459 -5.95 45.84 -13.48
C LEU A 459 -6.33 44.41 -13.14
N VAL A 460 -5.33 43.56 -13.06
CA VAL A 460 -5.45 42.18 -12.65
C VAL A 460 -4.61 41.95 -11.40
N ILE A 461 -5.23 41.46 -10.33
CA ILE A 461 -4.53 41.01 -9.14
C ILE A 461 -4.48 39.47 -9.17
N VAL A 462 -3.28 38.91 -9.09
CA VAL A 462 -3.04 37.45 -9.01
C VAL A 462 -2.60 37.13 -7.59
N SER A 463 -3.43 36.37 -6.87
CA SER A 463 -3.05 35.85 -5.55
C SER A 463 -2.17 34.61 -5.70
N LEU A 464 -0.97 34.69 -5.14
CA LEU A 464 0.03 33.61 -5.07
C LEU A 464 -0.01 32.89 -3.72
N GLU A 465 -1.14 32.95 -3.01
CA GLU A 465 -1.32 32.36 -1.69
C GLU A 465 -0.93 30.90 -1.62
N GLU A 466 -1.25 30.12 -2.66
CA GLU A 466 -0.97 28.70 -2.73
C GLU A 466 0.47 28.40 -3.22
N SER A 467 1.18 29.42 -3.75
CA SER A 467 2.51 29.27 -4.35
C SER A 467 3.59 29.78 -3.41
N ALA A 468 4.05 28.90 -2.50
CA ALA A 468 5.14 29.23 -1.57
C ALA A 468 6.50 29.40 -2.25
N ASP A 469 6.67 28.81 -3.44
CA ASP A 469 7.85 28.88 -4.29
C ASP A 469 7.41 28.71 -5.75
N LEU A 470 8.27 29.07 -6.71
CA LEU A 470 8.07 28.87 -8.14
C LEU A 470 9.26 28.15 -8.74
N ASP A 471 9.02 27.22 -9.65
CA ASP A 471 10.08 26.69 -10.51
C ASP A 471 10.43 27.68 -11.65
N SER A 472 11.48 27.41 -12.40
CA SER A 472 11.96 28.30 -13.47
C SER A 472 10.90 28.56 -14.53
N THR A 473 10.14 27.53 -14.94
CA THR A 473 9.10 27.62 -15.97
C THR A 473 7.91 28.46 -15.50
N ALA A 474 7.47 28.28 -14.25
CA ALA A 474 6.38 29.07 -13.69
C ALA A 474 6.80 30.54 -13.49
N LEU A 475 8.05 30.80 -13.13
CA LEU A 475 8.60 32.14 -13.03
C LEU A 475 8.64 32.84 -14.40
N GLU A 476 9.18 32.17 -15.42
CA GLU A 476 9.24 32.69 -16.81
C GLU A 476 7.81 32.98 -17.31
N ALA A 477 6.88 32.04 -17.15
CA ALA A 477 5.49 32.24 -17.54
C ALA A 477 4.82 33.43 -16.83
N LEU A 478 5.13 33.67 -15.56
CA LEU A 478 4.60 34.79 -14.80
C LEU A 478 5.17 36.13 -15.31
N ILE A 479 6.46 36.18 -15.62
CA ILE A 479 7.12 37.39 -16.21
C ILE A 479 6.58 37.65 -17.61
N GLU A 480 6.42 36.63 -18.45
CA GLU A 480 5.82 36.76 -19.79
C GLU A 480 4.35 37.23 -19.73
N PHE A 481 3.59 36.71 -18.75
CA PHE A 481 2.23 37.13 -18.50
C PHE A 481 2.15 38.65 -18.18
N ASP A 482 3.01 39.15 -17.29
CA ASP A 482 3.09 40.56 -16.94
C ASP A 482 3.44 41.43 -18.18
N ALA A 483 4.47 41.03 -18.92
CA ALA A 483 4.88 41.72 -20.14
C ALA A 483 3.78 41.72 -21.22
N SER A 484 3.05 40.61 -21.38
CA SER A 484 1.90 40.50 -22.29
C SER A 484 0.72 41.32 -21.84
N ALA A 485 0.43 41.41 -20.55
CA ALA A 485 -0.61 42.23 -19.97
C ALA A 485 -0.29 43.72 -20.18
N ALA A 486 0.96 44.13 -19.95
CA ALA A 486 1.41 45.50 -20.15
C ALA A 486 1.22 46.00 -21.61
N LYS A 487 1.51 45.12 -22.61
CA LYS A 487 1.24 45.43 -24.04
C LYS A 487 -0.23 45.69 -24.34
N ARG A 488 -1.16 45.17 -23.54
CA ARG A 488 -2.61 45.36 -23.64
C ARG A 488 -3.12 46.51 -22.77
N GLY A 489 -2.22 47.23 -22.09
CA GLY A 489 -2.58 48.30 -21.17
C GLY A 489 -3.15 47.78 -19.82
N VAL A 490 -2.95 46.53 -19.52
CA VAL A 490 -3.39 45.87 -18.27
C VAL A 490 -2.24 45.85 -17.29
N ARG A 491 -2.45 46.40 -16.10
CA ARG A 491 -1.47 46.32 -15.01
C ARG A 491 -1.67 45.04 -14.20
N VAL A 492 -0.58 44.32 -13.94
CA VAL A 492 -0.60 43.13 -13.08
C VAL A 492 -0.05 43.51 -11.71
N GLN A 493 -0.70 43.03 -10.65
CA GLN A 493 -0.25 43.12 -9.28
C GLN A 493 -0.30 41.72 -8.63
N LEU A 494 0.70 41.40 -7.85
CA LEU A 494 0.75 40.11 -7.14
C LEU A 494 0.35 40.31 -5.67
N ALA A 495 -0.61 39.52 -5.21
CA ALA A 495 -1.01 39.52 -3.82
C ALA A 495 -0.56 38.21 -3.14
N ARG A 496 -0.30 38.27 -1.85
CA ARG A 496 0.15 37.13 -1.02
C ARG A 496 1.41 36.43 -1.58
N ALA A 497 2.30 37.19 -2.23
CA ALA A 497 3.56 36.67 -2.69
C ALA A 497 4.48 36.37 -1.49
N HIS A 498 4.87 35.13 -1.32
CA HIS A 498 5.82 34.70 -0.28
C HIS A 498 7.22 35.29 -0.52
N ASP A 499 8.02 35.44 0.54
CA ASP A 499 9.36 36.03 0.45
C ASP A 499 10.25 35.33 -0.57
N ARG A 500 10.19 34.00 -0.65
CA ARG A 500 10.94 33.23 -1.66
C ARG A 500 10.58 33.62 -3.09
N VAL A 501 9.29 33.86 -3.36
CA VAL A 501 8.83 34.31 -4.69
C VAL A 501 9.32 35.72 -4.99
N ARG A 502 9.27 36.63 -4.00
CA ARG A 502 9.79 38.00 -4.12
C ARG A 502 11.28 38.02 -4.43
N ASP A 503 12.07 37.25 -3.64
CA ASP A 503 13.51 37.11 -3.85
C ASP A 503 13.83 36.49 -5.22
N LEU A 504 12.99 35.58 -5.70
CA LEU A 504 13.18 34.93 -7.00
C LEU A 504 12.91 35.91 -8.16
N LEU A 505 11.85 36.73 -8.06
CA LEU A 505 11.54 37.79 -9.03
C LEU A 505 12.69 38.80 -9.13
N THR A 506 13.21 39.27 -8.00
CA THR A 506 14.38 40.17 -7.96
C THR A 506 15.62 39.54 -8.57
N ARG A 507 15.91 38.28 -8.24
CA ARG A 507 17.05 37.56 -8.84
C ARG A 507 16.90 37.34 -10.35
N ALA A 508 15.69 37.25 -10.84
CA ALA A 508 15.39 37.14 -12.27
C ALA A 508 15.40 38.48 -13.03
N GLY A 509 15.68 39.60 -12.33
CA GLY A 509 15.67 40.96 -12.92
C GLY A 509 14.27 41.50 -13.19
N ALA A 510 13.22 40.90 -12.58
CA ALA A 510 11.83 41.36 -12.68
C ALA A 510 11.48 42.34 -11.54
N ASP A 511 12.33 43.34 -11.31
CA ASP A 511 12.26 44.24 -10.16
C ASP A 511 10.94 45.04 -10.14
N GLU A 512 10.43 45.44 -11.30
CA GLU A 512 9.15 46.15 -11.41
C GLU A 512 7.97 45.28 -10.96
N LEU A 513 7.97 44.01 -11.30
CA LEU A 513 6.94 43.04 -10.85
C LEU A 513 7.11 42.72 -9.36
N ALA A 514 8.36 42.58 -8.89
CA ALA A 514 8.67 42.39 -7.47
C ALA A 514 8.18 43.57 -6.62
N ALA A 515 8.35 44.82 -7.09
CA ALA A 515 7.84 46.02 -6.43
C ALA A 515 6.31 46.07 -6.38
N ARG A 516 5.61 45.41 -7.30
CA ARG A 516 4.15 45.30 -7.36
C ARG A 516 3.61 44.07 -6.60
N THR A 517 4.26 43.66 -5.50
CA THR A 517 3.80 42.60 -4.63
C THR A 517 3.20 43.16 -3.33
N SER A 518 2.12 42.54 -2.84
CA SER A 518 1.45 42.90 -1.59
C SER A 518 1.36 41.66 -0.66
N PHE A 519 1.30 41.89 0.66
CA PHE A 519 1.19 40.81 1.65
C PHE A 519 -0.24 40.26 1.78
N SER A 520 -1.26 41.07 1.41
CA SER A 520 -2.66 40.65 1.38
C SER A 520 -3.33 41.04 0.07
N VAL A 521 -4.48 40.43 -0.22
CA VAL A 521 -5.31 40.83 -1.35
C VAL A 521 -5.91 42.21 -1.10
N ASP A 522 -6.27 42.53 0.14
CA ASP A 522 -6.84 43.79 0.53
C ASP A 522 -5.84 44.93 0.32
N ASP A 523 -4.58 44.76 0.78
CA ASP A 523 -3.49 45.73 0.52
C ASP A 523 -3.29 45.97 -0.99
N ALA A 524 -3.38 44.89 -1.78
CA ALA A 524 -3.26 45.01 -3.24
C ALA A 524 -4.40 45.86 -3.85
N VAL A 525 -5.62 45.70 -3.35
CA VAL A 525 -6.80 46.50 -3.80
C VAL A 525 -6.69 47.95 -3.33
N ASP A 526 -6.28 48.18 -2.10
CA ASP A 526 -6.15 49.54 -1.53
C ASP A 526 -5.00 50.34 -2.16
N ALA A 527 -3.86 49.69 -2.43
CA ALA A 527 -2.74 50.31 -3.14
C ALA A 527 -3.15 50.87 -4.51
N VAL A 528 -4.13 50.23 -5.16
CA VAL A 528 -4.66 50.68 -6.43
C VAL A 528 -5.67 51.82 -6.26
N ARG A 529 -6.54 51.74 -5.27
CA ARG A 529 -7.53 52.79 -4.97
C ARG A 529 -6.83 54.07 -4.51
N GLY A 530 -5.78 53.95 -3.68
CA GLY A 530 -4.97 55.07 -3.24
C GLY A 530 -4.16 55.76 -4.37
N ALA A 531 -3.76 55.01 -5.41
CA ALA A 531 -3.10 55.55 -6.60
C ALA A 531 -4.06 56.19 -7.62
N ALA A 532 -5.37 55.96 -7.46
CA ALA A 532 -6.41 56.55 -8.35
C ALA A 532 -7.05 57.82 -7.80
N THR A 533 -6.70 58.22 -6.58
CA THR A 533 -7.08 59.55 -6.01
C THR A 533 -5.95 60.53 -6.29
N PRO A 534 -6.16 61.53 -7.20
CA PRO A 534 -5.17 62.56 -7.51
C PRO A 534 -4.93 63.52 -6.33
#